data_efc4c082801d76949790caea6fa87fd5
#
_entry.id   efc4c082801d76949790caea6fa87fd5
#
_cell.length_a   1.000
_cell.length_b   1.000
_cell.length_c   1.000
_cell.angle_alpha   90.00
_cell.angle_beta   90.00
_cell.angle_gamma   90.00
#
_symmetry.space_group_name_H-M   'P 1'
#
loop_
_entity.id
_entity.type
_entity.pdbx_description
1 polymer ?
#
loop_
_entity_poly.entity_id
_entity_poly.type
_entity_poly.pdbx_seq_one_letter_code
_entity_poly.pdbx_strand_id
1 'polypeptide(L)'
;ALPIYPDRNYTSLKKTIGEYCHISPEHIVVGNGSTELISLLISQRQAKKALVVGPTYSEYERELALTGGTITEYNLKEDLNFQLDLEDFFASMAEDVDLLILCNPNNPTSSAIKNRDMKHILTFCNEHNIFVMIDETYVEFAPDIAEITAISLTDEFDNVMVIRGVSKFYAAPGLRFGYGITSNHEFLEALLIHQNPWNLNSVAAYAGERMFKDNTYQQTTRQLICSERDRMYMAIQNMPAFKAYKPYANFILVRILKESLTSFDIFEAAIKERMMIRDCSSFKSLDGEYIRFCIMNPEDNTHLLKLLEQF
;
A
#
# COMPACT_ATOMS: atom_id res chain seq x y z
N ALA A 1 -13.79 29.73 -3.53
CA ALA A 1 -12.93 28.72 -4.16
C ALA A 1 -13.72 27.78 -5.11
N LEU A 2 -14.94 27.31 -4.73
CA LEU A 2 -15.68 26.34 -5.53
C LEU A 2 -16.21 26.84 -6.92
N PRO A 3 -16.49 28.15 -7.16
CA PRO A 3 -16.98 28.59 -8.45
C PRO A 3 -15.91 28.77 -9.53
N ILE A 4 -14.64 28.50 -9.22
CA ILE A 4 -13.52 28.58 -10.17
C ILE A 4 -12.89 27.21 -10.37
N TYR A 5 -12.34 26.98 -11.56
CA TYR A 5 -11.52 25.79 -11.80
C TYR A 5 -10.27 25.78 -10.91
N PRO A 6 -9.80 24.63 -10.42
CA PRO A 6 -8.53 24.54 -9.71
C PRO A 6 -7.36 24.93 -10.63
N ASP A 7 -6.22 25.28 -10.03
CA ASP A 7 -4.97 25.42 -10.77
C ASP A 7 -4.66 24.12 -11.51
N ARG A 8 -4.54 24.22 -12.84
CA ARG A 8 -4.31 23.05 -13.71
C ARG A 8 -3.05 22.27 -13.34
N ASN A 9 -2.04 22.94 -12.82
CA ASN A 9 -0.75 22.35 -12.45
C ASN A 9 -0.70 21.95 -10.98
N TYR A 10 -1.73 22.27 -10.17
CA TYR A 10 -1.75 22.04 -8.73
C TYR A 10 -0.48 22.51 -8.01
N THR A 11 0.04 23.67 -8.40
CA THR A 11 1.37 24.19 -8.00
C THR A 11 1.54 24.26 -6.48
N SER A 12 0.55 24.84 -5.76
CA SER A 12 0.57 24.95 -4.31
C SER A 12 0.52 23.58 -3.62
N LEU A 13 -0.32 22.68 -4.13
CA LEU A 13 -0.46 21.33 -3.60
C LEU A 13 0.83 20.52 -3.81
N LYS A 14 1.39 20.51 -5.02
CA LYS A 14 2.67 19.82 -5.31
C LYS A 14 3.82 20.35 -4.45
N LYS A 15 3.87 21.68 -4.23
CA LYS A 15 4.85 22.28 -3.31
C LYS A 15 4.68 21.72 -1.90
N THR A 16 3.45 21.64 -1.40
CA THR A 16 3.16 21.11 -0.06
C THR A 16 3.49 19.62 0.06
N ILE A 17 3.20 18.82 -0.98
CA ILE A 17 3.60 17.41 -1.02
C ILE A 17 5.12 17.28 -1.05
N GLY A 18 5.81 18.12 -1.85
CA GLY A 18 7.26 18.13 -1.93
C GLY A 18 7.93 18.44 -0.58
N GLU A 19 7.38 19.43 0.16
CA GLU A 19 7.82 19.74 1.53
C GLU A 19 7.59 18.55 2.48
N TYR A 20 6.44 17.87 2.38
CA TYR A 20 6.10 16.70 3.21
C TYR A 20 6.95 15.46 2.90
N CYS A 21 7.24 15.23 1.62
CA CYS A 21 8.01 14.06 1.16
C CYS A 21 9.51 14.32 1.03
N HIS A 22 9.96 15.57 1.21
CA HIS A 22 11.34 16.01 0.98
C HIS A 22 11.84 15.74 -0.45
N ILE A 23 10.98 16.02 -1.44
CA ILE A 23 11.25 15.80 -2.87
C ILE A 23 10.90 17.03 -3.70
N SER A 24 11.49 17.19 -4.89
CA SER A 24 11.15 18.28 -5.79
C SER A 24 9.69 18.22 -6.24
N PRO A 25 8.94 19.35 -6.23
CA PRO A 25 7.55 19.40 -6.72
C PRO A 25 7.40 18.99 -8.18
N GLU A 26 8.45 19.11 -8.99
CA GLU A 26 8.48 18.70 -10.40
C GLU A 26 8.44 17.19 -10.61
N HIS A 27 8.83 16.39 -9.60
CA HIS A 27 8.74 14.93 -9.62
C HIS A 27 7.34 14.39 -9.24
N ILE A 28 6.38 15.28 -8.97
CA ILE A 28 5.07 14.91 -8.42
C ILE A 28 3.97 15.00 -9.47
N VAL A 29 3.16 13.95 -9.56
CA VAL A 29 1.86 13.95 -10.24
C VAL A 29 0.76 13.73 -9.21
N VAL A 30 -0.36 14.45 -9.34
CA VAL A 30 -1.55 14.26 -8.47
C VAL A 30 -2.65 13.55 -9.25
N GLY A 31 -3.47 12.76 -8.54
CA GLY A 31 -4.51 11.94 -9.15
C GLY A 31 -5.81 11.88 -8.34
N ASN A 32 -6.87 11.50 -9.00
CA ASN A 32 -8.19 11.24 -8.40
C ASN A 32 -8.19 9.90 -7.64
N GLY A 33 -7.43 9.86 -6.56
CA GLY A 33 -7.05 8.67 -5.80
C GLY A 33 -5.83 7.97 -6.39
N SER A 34 -5.18 7.12 -5.57
CA SER A 34 -4.07 6.27 -6.03
C SER A 34 -4.48 5.34 -7.18
N THR A 35 -5.75 4.93 -7.23
CA THR A 35 -6.28 4.04 -8.27
C THR A 35 -6.16 4.64 -9.68
N GLU A 36 -6.44 5.95 -9.86
CA GLU A 36 -6.22 6.60 -11.16
C GLU A 36 -4.74 6.54 -11.57
N LEU A 37 -3.83 6.77 -10.64
CA LEU A 37 -2.39 6.75 -10.92
C LEU A 37 -1.88 5.34 -11.24
N ILE A 38 -2.38 4.32 -10.56
CA ILE A 38 -2.10 2.91 -10.85
C ILE A 38 -2.54 2.58 -12.29
N SER A 39 -3.79 2.93 -12.63
CA SER A 39 -4.36 2.71 -13.96
C SER A 39 -3.59 3.45 -15.06
N LEU A 40 -3.26 4.71 -14.84
CA LEU A 40 -2.45 5.52 -15.76
C LEU A 40 -1.04 4.95 -15.94
N LEU A 41 -0.35 4.57 -14.86
CA LEU A 41 0.98 3.99 -14.92
C LEU A 41 0.96 2.73 -15.77
N ILE A 42 0.09 1.78 -15.45
CA ILE A 42 -0.02 0.50 -16.18
C ILE A 42 -0.33 0.75 -17.66
N SER A 43 -1.28 1.64 -17.95
CA SER A 43 -1.67 2.00 -19.31
C SER A 43 -0.53 2.66 -20.09
N GLN A 44 0.21 3.59 -19.49
CA GLN A 44 1.28 4.32 -20.18
C GLN A 44 2.55 3.48 -20.34
N ARG A 45 2.82 2.57 -19.40
CA ARG A 45 3.92 1.60 -19.56
C ARG A 45 3.62 0.56 -20.64
N GLN A 46 2.34 0.35 -20.99
CA GLN A 46 1.91 -0.68 -21.94
C GLN A 46 2.51 -2.05 -21.61
N ALA A 47 2.57 -2.34 -20.31
CA ALA A 47 3.21 -3.54 -19.79
C ALA A 47 2.56 -4.79 -20.38
N LYS A 48 3.37 -5.67 -20.96
CA LYS A 48 2.92 -6.95 -21.53
C LYS A 48 2.91 -8.04 -20.48
N LYS A 49 3.90 -8.03 -19.59
CA LYS A 49 4.03 -8.99 -18.52
C LYS A 49 4.49 -8.32 -17.23
N ALA A 50 3.62 -8.29 -16.25
CA ALA A 50 3.97 -7.81 -14.93
C ALA A 50 4.25 -8.97 -13.97
N LEU A 51 5.22 -8.77 -13.06
CA LEU A 51 5.38 -9.55 -11.85
C LEU A 51 4.78 -8.79 -10.69
N VAL A 52 3.96 -9.45 -9.87
CA VAL A 52 3.43 -8.89 -8.63
C VAL A 52 3.90 -9.72 -7.44
N VAL A 53 4.21 -9.06 -6.33
CA VAL A 53 4.54 -9.76 -5.08
C VAL A 53 3.26 -9.98 -4.28
N GLY A 54 2.83 -11.25 -4.23
CA GLY A 54 1.58 -11.68 -3.60
C GLY A 54 1.77 -12.46 -2.30
N PRO A 55 0.66 -12.76 -1.60
CA PRO A 55 -0.69 -12.27 -1.89
C PRO A 55 -0.77 -10.75 -1.80
N THR A 56 -1.53 -10.11 -2.69
CA THR A 56 -1.65 -8.66 -2.71
C THR A 56 -3.00 -8.15 -3.21
N TYR A 57 -3.11 -6.87 -3.47
CA TYR A 57 -4.33 -6.19 -3.89
C TYR A 57 -4.73 -6.55 -5.33
N SER A 58 -5.93 -7.08 -5.52
CA SER A 58 -6.41 -7.65 -6.79
C SER A 58 -6.60 -6.65 -7.93
N GLU A 59 -6.68 -5.34 -7.64
CA GLU A 59 -6.87 -4.33 -8.69
C GLU A 59 -5.66 -4.21 -9.63
N TYR A 60 -4.47 -4.60 -9.21
CA TYR A 60 -3.30 -4.62 -10.11
C TYR A 60 -3.52 -5.59 -11.27
N GLU A 61 -3.99 -6.81 -10.98
CA GLU A 61 -4.33 -7.82 -11.98
C GLU A 61 -5.43 -7.30 -12.92
N ARG A 62 -6.47 -6.69 -12.34
CA ARG A 62 -7.57 -6.12 -13.11
C ARG A 62 -7.10 -5.03 -14.06
N GLU A 63 -6.32 -4.05 -13.58
CA GLU A 63 -5.85 -2.94 -14.41
C GLU A 63 -4.92 -3.41 -15.53
N LEU A 64 -4.06 -4.39 -15.26
CA LEU A 64 -3.19 -4.98 -16.28
C LEU A 64 -4.00 -5.73 -17.35
N ALA A 65 -5.00 -6.51 -16.93
CA ALA A 65 -5.88 -7.22 -17.87
C ALA A 65 -6.64 -6.28 -18.81
N LEU A 66 -7.03 -5.08 -18.34
CA LEU A 66 -7.67 -4.06 -19.16
C LEU A 66 -6.77 -3.52 -20.30
N THR A 67 -5.46 -3.58 -20.13
CA THR A 67 -4.49 -3.18 -21.15
C THR A 67 -4.02 -4.34 -22.03
N GLY A 68 -4.53 -5.56 -21.78
CA GLY A 68 -4.16 -6.77 -22.53
C GLY A 68 -2.85 -7.41 -22.07
N GLY A 69 -2.29 -6.94 -20.94
CA GLY A 69 -1.12 -7.55 -20.31
C GLY A 69 -1.46 -8.78 -19.49
N THR A 70 -0.43 -9.52 -19.11
CA THR A 70 -0.51 -10.70 -18.25
C THR A 70 0.24 -10.48 -16.95
N ILE A 71 -0.20 -11.15 -15.88
CA ILE A 71 0.43 -11.08 -14.57
C ILE A 71 0.99 -12.43 -14.16
N THR A 72 2.16 -12.42 -13.54
CA THR A 72 2.70 -13.54 -12.79
C THR A 72 2.85 -13.12 -11.34
N GLU A 73 2.69 -14.05 -10.40
CA GLU A 73 2.74 -13.75 -8.96
C GLU A 73 3.93 -14.46 -8.34
N TYR A 74 4.76 -13.71 -7.63
CA TYR A 74 5.72 -14.26 -6.67
C TYR A 74 5.06 -14.30 -5.30
N ASN A 75 4.84 -15.49 -4.76
CA ASN A 75 4.13 -15.67 -3.51
C ASN A 75 5.08 -15.58 -2.31
N LEU A 76 4.84 -14.59 -1.44
CA LEU A 76 5.51 -14.52 -0.14
C LEU A 76 5.18 -15.77 0.69
N LYS A 77 6.19 -16.37 1.29
CA LYS A 77 6.08 -17.64 1.99
C LYS A 77 5.71 -17.43 3.47
N GLU A 78 4.77 -18.24 3.96
CA GLU A 78 4.32 -18.17 5.36
C GLU A 78 5.40 -18.57 6.35
N ASP A 79 6.24 -19.57 6.02
CA ASP A 79 7.39 -20.03 6.84
C ASP A 79 8.46 -18.95 7.01
N LEU A 80 8.55 -17.99 6.07
CA LEU A 80 9.36 -16.76 6.19
C LEU A 80 8.57 -15.58 6.79
N ASN A 81 7.41 -15.84 7.40
CA ASN A 81 6.50 -14.80 7.93
C ASN A 81 6.15 -13.72 6.92
N PHE A 82 5.96 -14.12 5.67
CA PHE A 82 5.68 -13.23 4.53
C PHE A 82 6.75 -12.14 4.32
N GLN A 83 7.99 -12.37 4.73
CA GLN A 83 9.12 -11.52 4.36
C GLN A 83 9.64 -11.94 2.99
N LEU A 84 10.09 -10.97 2.20
CA LEU A 84 10.66 -11.22 0.88
C LEU A 84 12.05 -11.87 1.02
N ASP A 85 12.27 -12.98 0.34
CA ASP A 85 13.57 -13.58 0.12
C ASP A 85 14.12 -13.07 -1.22
N LEU A 86 15.14 -12.22 -1.17
CA LEU A 86 15.67 -11.57 -2.38
C LEU A 86 16.30 -12.56 -3.36
N GLU A 87 16.99 -13.58 -2.88
CA GLU A 87 17.64 -14.57 -3.75
C GLU A 87 16.60 -15.38 -4.52
N ASP A 88 15.62 -15.92 -3.81
CA ASP A 88 14.50 -16.66 -4.40
C ASP A 88 13.65 -15.77 -5.33
N PHE A 89 13.43 -14.52 -4.92
CA PHE A 89 12.69 -13.54 -5.71
C PHE A 89 13.37 -13.23 -7.04
N PHE A 90 14.67 -12.93 -7.05
CA PHE A 90 15.40 -12.66 -8.29
C PHE A 90 15.48 -13.89 -9.18
N ALA A 91 15.65 -15.09 -8.61
CA ALA A 91 15.64 -16.34 -9.36
C ALA A 91 14.28 -16.65 -10.02
N SER A 92 13.18 -16.10 -9.46
CA SER A 92 11.83 -16.27 -10.00
C SER A 92 11.48 -15.27 -11.12
N MET A 93 12.30 -14.24 -11.31
CA MET A 93 12.05 -13.18 -12.30
C MET A 93 12.27 -13.71 -13.71
N ALA A 94 11.19 -13.79 -14.50
CA ALA A 94 11.31 -14.22 -15.89
C ALA A 94 11.90 -13.10 -16.76
N GLU A 95 12.68 -13.47 -17.81
CA GLU A 95 13.37 -12.53 -18.70
C GLU A 95 12.45 -11.56 -19.45
N ASP A 96 11.17 -11.91 -19.61
CA ASP A 96 10.18 -11.12 -20.34
C ASP A 96 9.27 -10.23 -19.45
N VAL A 97 9.60 -10.12 -18.16
CA VAL A 97 8.93 -9.18 -17.25
C VAL A 97 9.36 -7.75 -17.58
N ASP A 98 8.39 -6.85 -17.79
CA ASP A 98 8.63 -5.44 -18.12
C ASP A 98 8.09 -4.47 -17.05
N LEU A 99 7.28 -4.98 -16.10
CA LEU A 99 6.75 -4.22 -14.96
C LEU A 99 6.79 -5.05 -13.68
N LEU A 100 7.38 -4.50 -12.62
CA LEU A 100 7.28 -5.04 -11.27
C LEU A 100 6.29 -4.19 -10.45
N ILE A 101 5.36 -4.85 -9.76
CA ILE A 101 4.37 -4.19 -8.89
C ILE A 101 4.59 -4.64 -7.45
N LEU A 102 4.88 -3.68 -6.58
CA LEU A 102 5.09 -3.88 -5.15
C LEU A 102 4.07 -3.07 -4.33
N CYS A 103 3.49 -3.66 -3.30
CA CYS A 103 2.73 -2.96 -2.27
C CYS A 103 3.58 -2.94 -0.99
N ASN A 104 3.94 -1.76 -0.49
CA ASN A 104 4.87 -1.63 0.63
C ASN A 104 4.45 -0.56 1.66
N PRO A 105 3.92 -0.92 2.84
CA PRO A 105 3.63 -2.28 3.34
C PRO A 105 2.57 -3.01 2.54
N ASN A 106 2.73 -4.34 2.47
CA ASN A 106 1.85 -5.18 1.65
C ASN A 106 0.47 -5.41 2.28
N ASN A 107 -0.54 -5.49 1.46
CA ASN A 107 -1.90 -5.87 1.81
C ASN A 107 -2.23 -7.23 1.14
N PRO A 108 -2.48 -8.32 1.90
CA PRO A 108 -2.98 -8.36 3.28
C PRO A 108 -1.93 -8.66 4.36
N THR A 109 -0.66 -8.94 4.01
CA THR A 109 0.34 -9.49 4.95
C THR A 109 0.84 -8.48 5.97
N SER A 110 0.69 -7.19 5.68
CA SER A 110 1.28 -6.10 6.47
C SER A 110 2.82 -6.15 6.59
N SER A 111 3.47 -7.04 5.83
CA SER A 111 4.93 -7.10 5.74
C SER A 111 5.49 -5.90 4.97
N ALA A 112 6.76 -5.58 5.19
CA ALA A 112 7.41 -4.47 4.50
C ALA A 112 8.80 -4.86 4.01
N ILE A 113 9.15 -4.33 2.83
CA ILE A 113 10.48 -4.38 2.24
C ILE A 113 11.25 -3.16 2.74
N LYS A 114 12.42 -3.36 3.31
CA LYS A 114 13.27 -2.26 3.77
C LYS A 114 14.02 -1.59 2.62
N ASN A 115 14.38 -0.32 2.80
CA ASN A 115 15.09 0.47 1.78
C ASN A 115 16.36 -0.19 1.27
N ARG A 116 17.10 -0.89 2.12
CA ARG A 116 18.29 -1.64 1.69
C ARG A 116 17.94 -2.67 0.62
N ASP A 117 16.91 -3.47 0.86
CA ASP A 117 16.48 -4.54 -0.03
C ASP A 117 15.75 -3.95 -1.26
N MET A 118 14.98 -2.87 -1.05
CA MET A 118 14.36 -2.12 -2.14
C MET A 118 15.40 -1.57 -3.12
N LYS A 119 16.53 -1.06 -2.62
CA LYS A 119 17.63 -0.58 -3.47
C LYS A 119 18.21 -1.72 -4.34
N HIS A 120 18.37 -2.92 -3.78
CA HIS A 120 18.80 -4.08 -4.58
C HIS A 120 17.78 -4.44 -5.67
N ILE A 121 16.48 -4.40 -5.34
CA ILE A 121 15.39 -4.64 -6.28
C ILE A 121 15.43 -3.62 -7.43
N LEU A 122 15.52 -2.33 -7.09
CA LEU A 122 15.55 -1.26 -8.09
C LEU A 122 16.80 -1.35 -8.99
N THR A 123 17.96 -1.69 -8.42
CA THR A 123 19.19 -1.92 -9.18
C THR A 123 19.02 -3.06 -10.18
N PHE A 124 18.55 -4.22 -9.69
CA PHE A 124 18.29 -5.39 -10.56
C PHE A 124 17.30 -5.04 -11.68
N CYS A 125 16.19 -4.40 -11.34
CA CYS A 125 15.16 -4.01 -12.30
C CYS A 125 15.70 -3.01 -13.34
N ASN A 126 16.56 -2.07 -12.95
CA ASN A 126 17.18 -1.12 -13.86
C ASN A 126 18.11 -1.81 -14.86
N GLU A 127 18.93 -2.75 -14.39
CA GLU A 127 19.83 -3.56 -15.24
C GLU A 127 19.07 -4.42 -16.26
N HIS A 128 17.81 -4.79 -15.97
CA HIS A 128 16.96 -5.63 -16.82
C HIS A 128 15.86 -4.85 -17.56
N ASN A 129 15.89 -3.49 -17.53
CA ASN A 129 14.88 -2.62 -18.14
C ASN A 129 13.45 -2.85 -17.62
N ILE A 130 13.29 -3.25 -16.36
CA ILE A 130 12.02 -3.43 -15.69
C ILE A 130 11.64 -2.12 -14.98
N PHE A 131 10.44 -1.61 -15.24
CA PHE A 131 9.92 -0.49 -14.49
C PHE A 131 9.26 -0.98 -13.20
N VAL A 132 9.37 -0.21 -12.11
CA VAL A 132 8.84 -0.61 -10.79
C VAL A 132 7.75 0.35 -10.34
N MET A 133 6.56 -0.17 -10.09
CA MET A 133 5.47 0.54 -9.40
C MET A 133 5.46 0.14 -7.94
N ILE A 134 5.56 1.11 -7.03
CA ILE A 134 5.51 0.87 -5.59
C ILE A 134 4.28 1.58 -5.01
N ASP A 135 3.31 0.80 -4.55
CA ASP A 135 2.14 1.32 -3.83
C ASP A 135 2.44 1.43 -2.34
N GLU A 136 2.63 2.66 -1.88
CA GLU A 136 2.90 3.00 -0.49
C GLU A 136 1.64 3.53 0.25
N THR A 137 0.46 3.09 -0.11
CA THR A 137 -0.82 3.53 0.50
C THR A 137 -0.87 3.37 2.04
N TYR A 138 -0.03 2.51 2.61
CA TYR A 138 0.01 2.22 4.06
C TYR A 138 1.31 2.65 4.73
N VAL A 139 2.22 3.31 4.03
CA VAL A 139 3.58 3.59 4.53
C VAL A 139 3.60 4.50 5.75
N GLU A 140 2.67 5.46 5.84
CA GLU A 140 2.59 6.41 6.96
C GLU A 140 2.30 5.74 8.32
N PHE A 141 1.79 4.50 8.31
CA PHE A 141 1.56 3.71 9.52
C PHE A 141 2.79 2.96 10.02
N ALA A 142 3.87 2.93 9.27
CA ALA A 142 5.07 2.22 9.68
C ALA A 142 5.70 2.84 10.95
N PRO A 143 6.34 2.02 11.80
CA PRO A 143 7.05 2.53 12.96
C PRO A 143 8.14 3.53 12.59
N ASP A 144 8.89 3.24 11.53
CA ASP A 144 9.84 4.15 10.90
C ASP A 144 9.60 4.16 9.38
N ILE A 145 9.06 5.28 8.89
CA ILE A 145 8.79 5.46 7.46
C ILE A 145 10.11 5.49 6.67
N ALA A 146 11.15 6.12 7.20
CA ALA A 146 12.41 6.28 6.49
C ALA A 146 13.10 4.94 6.20
N GLU A 147 12.83 3.90 7.01
CA GLU A 147 13.36 2.56 6.76
C GLU A 147 12.71 1.81 5.59
N ILE A 148 11.51 2.21 5.16
CA ILE A 148 10.74 1.42 4.19
C ILE A 148 10.22 2.21 2.98
N THR A 149 10.18 3.55 3.04
CA THR A 149 9.74 4.35 1.89
C THR A 149 10.77 4.35 0.77
N ALA A 150 10.33 4.10 -0.44
CA ALA A 150 11.16 4.18 -1.64
C ALA A 150 11.26 5.60 -2.21
N ILE A 151 10.58 6.60 -1.63
CA ILE A 151 10.63 7.99 -2.15
C ILE A 151 12.06 8.52 -2.20
N SER A 152 12.88 8.27 -1.17
CA SER A 152 14.28 8.70 -1.17
C SER A 152 15.14 8.03 -2.25
N LEU A 153 14.69 6.90 -2.80
CA LEU A 153 15.38 6.19 -3.87
C LEU A 153 15.02 6.74 -5.26
N THR A 154 13.94 7.51 -5.39
CA THR A 154 13.54 8.08 -6.69
C THR A 154 14.54 9.10 -7.24
N ASP A 155 15.44 9.65 -6.43
CA ASP A 155 16.53 10.51 -6.90
C ASP A 155 17.70 9.72 -7.50
N GLU A 156 17.85 8.43 -7.15
CA GLU A 156 18.89 7.55 -7.67
C GLU A 156 18.40 6.71 -8.86
N PHE A 157 17.09 6.41 -8.93
CA PHE A 157 16.48 5.50 -9.88
C PHE A 157 15.34 6.18 -10.63
N ASP A 158 15.41 6.18 -11.96
CA ASP A 158 14.36 6.69 -12.84
C ASP A 158 13.41 5.60 -13.37
N ASN A 159 13.71 4.33 -13.08
CA ASN A 159 12.87 3.19 -13.41
C ASN A 159 11.80 2.89 -12.33
N VAL A 160 11.43 3.85 -11.51
CA VAL A 160 10.46 3.67 -10.42
C VAL A 160 9.45 4.82 -10.33
N MET A 161 8.22 4.47 -9.96
CA MET A 161 7.22 5.43 -9.50
C MET A 161 6.60 4.94 -8.19
N VAL A 162 6.67 5.79 -7.16
CA VAL A 162 6.02 5.56 -5.87
C VAL A 162 4.65 6.22 -5.86
N ILE A 163 3.60 5.48 -5.47
CA ILE A 163 2.22 5.97 -5.41
C ILE A 163 1.75 5.99 -3.96
N ARG A 164 1.14 7.09 -3.52
CA ARG A 164 0.53 7.28 -2.20
C ARG A 164 -0.87 7.88 -2.31
N GLY A 165 -1.62 7.82 -1.21
CA GLY A 165 -2.95 8.43 -1.16
C GLY A 165 -3.42 8.75 0.26
N VAL A 166 -4.38 9.66 0.39
CA VAL A 166 -4.91 10.13 1.68
C VAL A 166 -6.03 9.26 2.24
N SER A 167 -6.43 8.22 1.52
CA SER A 167 -7.62 7.42 1.88
C SER A 167 -7.47 6.61 3.16
N LYS A 168 -6.25 6.25 3.54
CA LYS A 168 -5.99 5.40 4.72
C LYS A 168 -5.52 6.22 5.90
N PHE A 169 -4.29 6.74 5.85
CA PHE A 169 -3.71 7.45 6.98
C PHE A 169 -4.51 8.70 7.38
N TYR A 170 -4.99 9.47 6.43
CA TYR A 170 -5.81 10.65 6.67
C TYR A 170 -7.32 10.35 6.78
N ALA A 171 -7.73 9.07 6.78
CA ALA A 171 -9.12 8.62 6.90
C ALA A 171 -10.08 9.34 5.93
N ALA A 172 -9.60 9.72 4.74
CA ALA A 172 -10.33 10.54 3.78
C ALA A 172 -10.55 9.84 2.41
N PRO A 173 -11.11 8.60 2.38
CA PRO A 173 -11.29 7.88 1.12
C PRO A 173 -12.24 8.58 0.15
N GLY A 174 -13.22 9.33 0.65
CA GLY A 174 -14.19 10.06 -0.15
C GLY A 174 -13.64 11.29 -0.87
N LEU A 175 -12.50 11.84 -0.46
CA LEU A 175 -11.84 12.95 -1.15
C LEU A 175 -11.29 12.54 -2.52
N ARG A 176 -11.00 11.24 -2.71
CA ARG A 176 -10.40 10.73 -3.94
C ARG A 176 -9.12 11.48 -4.31
N PHE A 177 -8.14 11.46 -3.41
CA PHE A 177 -6.86 12.10 -3.62
C PHE A 177 -5.69 11.12 -3.43
N GLY A 178 -4.82 11.07 -4.44
CA GLY A 178 -3.55 10.35 -4.45
C GLY A 178 -2.48 11.19 -5.15
N TYR A 179 -1.25 10.77 -5.01
CA TYR A 179 -0.11 11.36 -5.69
C TYR A 179 0.94 10.30 -6.01
N GLY A 180 1.70 10.55 -7.07
CA GLY A 180 2.80 9.71 -7.51
C GLY A 180 4.09 10.52 -7.58
N ILE A 181 5.21 9.86 -7.33
CA ILE A 181 6.54 10.46 -7.31
C ILE A 181 7.46 9.63 -8.20
N THR A 182 8.12 10.28 -9.16
CA THR A 182 9.16 9.70 -10.02
C THR A 182 10.10 10.79 -10.50
N SER A 183 11.39 10.49 -10.64
CA SER A 183 12.36 11.39 -11.28
C SER A 183 12.42 11.19 -12.80
N ASN A 184 11.71 10.21 -13.36
CA ASN A 184 11.62 9.97 -14.78
C ASN A 184 10.76 11.05 -15.46
N HIS A 185 11.38 12.11 -15.94
CA HIS A 185 10.69 13.24 -16.55
C HIS A 185 9.90 12.86 -17.81
N GLU A 186 10.46 12.01 -18.66
CA GLU A 186 9.79 11.55 -19.89
C GLU A 186 8.50 10.80 -19.55
N PHE A 187 8.56 9.88 -18.58
CA PHE A 187 7.40 9.13 -18.13
C PHE A 187 6.37 10.04 -17.44
N LEU A 188 6.84 10.99 -16.63
CA LEU A 188 5.96 11.96 -15.97
C LEU A 188 5.20 12.83 -16.99
N GLU A 189 5.88 13.31 -18.03
CA GLU A 189 5.24 14.06 -19.12
C GLU A 189 4.20 13.20 -19.85
N ALA A 190 4.53 11.94 -20.14
CA ALA A 190 3.56 11.00 -20.75
C ALA A 190 2.31 10.82 -19.88
N LEU A 191 2.45 10.69 -18.56
CA LEU A 191 1.32 10.61 -17.64
C LEU A 191 0.46 11.89 -17.69
N LEU A 192 1.09 13.08 -17.66
CA LEU A 192 0.39 14.37 -17.65
C LEU A 192 -0.37 14.63 -18.95
N ILE A 193 0.13 14.17 -20.10
CA ILE A 193 -0.54 14.27 -21.40
C ILE A 193 -1.84 13.44 -21.43
N HIS A 194 -1.82 12.26 -20.82
CA HIS A 194 -2.95 11.32 -20.83
C HIS A 194 -3.92 11.51 -19.67
N GLN A 195 -3.53 12.29 -18.67
CA GLN A 195 -4.38 12.60 -17.53
C GLN A 195 -5.47 13.62 -17.93
N ASN A 196 -6.69 13.39 -17.46
CA ASN A 196 -7.79 14.35 -17.70
C ASN A 196 -7.44 15.71 -17.06
N PRO A 197 -7.67 16.83 -17.75
CA PRO A 197 -7.55 18.16 -17.16
C PRO A 197 -8.45 18.29 -15.93
N TRP A 198 -7.93 18.93 -14.86
CA TRP A 198 -8.67 19.12 -13.60
C TRP A 198 -9.17 17.81 -12.97
N ASN A 199 -8.42 16.74 -13.12
CA ASN A 199 -8.74 15.41 -12.59
C ASN A 199 -8.96 15.38 -11.08
N LEU A 200 -8.25 16.23 -10.32
CA LEU A 200 -8.43 16.37 -8.87
C LEU A 200 -9.39 17.52 -8.56
N ASN A 201 -10.42 17.25 -7.75
CA ASN A 201 -11.39 18.26 -7.36
C ASN A 201 -10.81 19.31 -6.38
N SER A 202 -11.37 20.52 -6.39
CA SER A 202 -10.87 21.65 -5.58
C SER A 202 -10.92 21.40 -4.07
N VAL A 203 -11.87 20.59 -3.59
CA VAL A 203 -11.98 20.25 -2.16
C VAL A 203 -10.81 19.36 -1.74
N ALA A 204 -10.48 18.37 -2.56
CA ALA A 204 -9.35 17.47 -2.34
C ALA A 204 -8.01 18.23 -2.37
N ALA A 205 -7.82 19.12 -3.34
CA ALA A 205 -6.60 19.95 -3.42
C ALA A 205 -6.45 20.83 -2.17
N TYR A 206 -7.52 21.52 -1.78
CA TYR A 206 -7.52 22.37 -0.59
C TYR A 206 -7.30 21.60 0.72
N ALA A 207 -7.94 20.43 0.84
CA ALA A 207 -7.78 19.55 2.01
C ALA A 207 -6.34 18.99 2.09
N GLY A 208 -5.79 18.53 0.95
CA GLY A 208 -4.45 17.99 0.88
C GLY A 208 -3.38 18.97 1.37
N GLU A 209 -3.46 20.25 0.95
CA GLU A 209 -2.53 21.28 1.41
C GLU A 209 -2.53 21.46 2.96
N ARG A 210 -3.62 21.11 3.63
CA ARG A 210 -3.74 21.18 5.08
C ARG A 210 -3.35 19.90 5.77
N MET A 211 -3.77 18.77 5.24
CA MET A 211 -3.45 17.45 5.77
C MET A 211 -1.95 17.23 5.90
N PHE A 212 -1.19 17.57 4.86
CA PHE A 212 0.27 17.40 4.89
C PHE A 212 1.00 18.37 5.83
N LYS A 213 0.35 19.44 6.28
CA LYS A 213 0.88 20.41 7.26
C LYS A 213 0.41 20.14 8.69
N ASP A 214 -0.55 19.23 8.89
CA ASP A 214 -1.08 18.90 10.21
C ASP A 214 -0.19 17.90 10.96
N ASN A 215 0.92 18.38 11.47
CA ASN A 215 1.87 17.57 12.24
C ASN A 215 1.24 16.97 13.50
N THR A 216 0.26 17.64 14.11
CA THR A 216 -0.44 17.15 15.31
C THR A 216 -1.23 15.89 14.97
N TYR A 217 -2.04 15.95 13.91
CA TYR A 217 -2.77 14.76 13.42
C TYR A 217 -1.82 13.61 13.09
N GLN A 218 -0.76 13.89 12.34
CA GLN A 218 0.21 12.87 11.90
C GLN A 218 0.86 12.16 13.10
N GLN A 219 1.33 12.92 14.07
CA GLN A 219 1.99 12.38 15.28
C GLN A 219 1.01 11.59 16.16
N THR A 220 -0.17 12.16 16.44
CA THR A 220 -1.19 11.52 17.29
C THR A 220 -1.71 10.24 16.67
N THR A 221 -2.03 10.26 15.38
CA THR A 221 -2.51 9.08 14.66
C THR A 221 -1.46 7.98 14.63
N ARG A 222 -0.20 8.32 14.31
CA ARG A 222 0.89 7.34 14.28
C ARG A 222 1.13 6.74 15.66
N GLN A 223 1.19 7.56 16.70
CA GLN A 223 1.37 7.08 18.07
C GLN A 223 0.26 6.11 18.49
N LEU A 224 -1.00 6.47 18.23
CA LEU A 224 -2.15 5.61 18.54
C LEU A 224 -2.05 4.27 17.78
N ILE A 225 -1.86 4.33 16.48
CA ILE A 225 -1.83 3.11 15.65
C ILE A 225 -0.63 2.22 16.02
N CYS A 226 0.55 2.77 16.23
CA CYS A 226 1.72 1.97 16.60
C CYS A 226 1.53 1.30 17.96
N SER A 227 1.11 2.05 18.99
CA SER A 227 0.91 1.50 20.33
C SER A 227 -0.18 0.41 20.37
N GLU A 228 -1.31 0.66 19.73
CA GLU A 228 -2.42 -0.31 19.68
C GLU A 228 -2.09 -1.54 18.83
N ARG A 229 -1.41 -1.34 17.71
CA ARG A 229 -0.93 -2.43 16.86
C ARG A 229 -0.01 -3.38 17.63
N ASP A 230 0.98 -2.83 18.34
CA ASP A 230 1.92 -3.62 19.12
C ASP A 230 1.20 -4.34 20.28
N ARG A 231 0.26 -3.67 20.95
CA ARG A 231 -0.57 -4.29 22.00
C ARG A 231 -1.40 -5.45 21.46
N MET A 232 -2.10 -5.26 20.34
CA MET A 232 -2.92 -6.31 19.73
C MET A 232 -2.09 -7.46 19.21
N TYR A 233 -0.97 -7.16 18.54
CA TYR A 233 -0.04 -8.18 18.06
C TYR A 233 0.44 -9.07 19.20
N MET A 234 0.92 -8.49 20.30
CA MET A 234 1.37 -9.21 21.47
C MET A 234 0.27 -10.03 22.15
N ALA A 235 -0.95 -9.48 22.24
CA ALA A 235 -2.09 -10.19 22.80
C ALA A 235 -2.42 -11.45 22.00
N ILE A 236 -2.49 -11.34 20.67
CA ILE A 236 -2.83 -12.46 19.79
C ILE A 236 -1.73 -13.52 19.76
N GLN A 237 -0.46 -13.14 19.87
CA GLN A 237 0.65 -14.10 19.98
C GLN A 237 0.54 -15.02 21.20
N ASN A 238 -0.20 -14.62 22.23
CA ASN A 238 -0.46 -15.42 23.43
C ASN A 238 -1.73 -16.27 23.32
N MET A 239 -2.46 -16.23 22.21
CA MET A 239 -3.67 -17.01 21.95
C MET A 239 -3.32 -18.29 21.19
N PRO A 240 -3.47 -19.50 21.76
CA PRO A 240 -3.04 -20.74 21.08
C PRO A 240 -3.74 -21.04 19.76
N ALA A 241 -4.96 -20.50 19.55
CA ALA A 241 -5.74 -20.71 18.34
C ALA A 241 -5.26 -19.87 17.14
N PHE A 242 -4.31 -18.92 17.35
CA PHE A 242 -3.95 -17.91 16.36
C PHE A 242 -2.45 -17.70 16.24
N LYS A 243 -2.01 -17.29 15.03
CA LYS A 243 -0.66 -16.79 14.77
C LYS A 243 -0.77 -15.46 14.05
N ALA A 244 -0.34 -14.38 14.69
CA ALA A 244 -0.24 -13.06 14.05
C ALA A 244 1.14 -12.87 13.41
N TYR A 245 1.20 -12.15 12.29
CA TYR A 245 2.45 -11.78 11.63
C TYR A 245 2.80 -10.34 11.96
N LYS A 246 4.10 -10.03 12.10
CA LYS A 246 4.58 -8.70 12.50
C LYS A 246 4.10 -7.63 11.51
N PRO A 247 3.24 -6.69 11.94
CA PRO A 247 2.62 -5.74 11.05
C PRO A 247 3.39 -4.43 10.93
N TYR A 248 3.38 -3.84 9.72
CA TYR A 248 3.89 -2.50 9.42
C TYR A 248 2.78 -1.50 9.04
N ALA A 249 1.63 -1.99 8.57
CA ALA A 249 0.46 -1.19 8.24
C ALA A 249 -0.46 -0.95 9.46
N ASN A 250 -1.66 -0.39 9.22
CA ASN A 250 -2.69 -0.23 10.25
C ASN A 250 -3.63 -1.45 10.36
N PHE A 251 -3.16 -2.63 10.02
CA PHE A 251 -3.91 -3.89 10.13
C PHE A 251 -2.97 -5.05 10.45
N ILE A 252 -3.53 -6.11 10.98
CA ILE A 252 -2.83 -7.35 11.32
C ILE A 252 -3.42 -8.50 10.51
N LEU A 253 -2.56 -9.29 9.85
CA LEU A 253 -2.91 -10.59 9.31
C LEU A 253 -2.73 -11.65 10.40
N VAL A 254 -3.73 -12.50 10.56
CA VAL A 254 -3.76 -13.57 11.57
C VAL A 254 -4.14 -14.89 10.91
N ARG A 255 -3.32 -15.91 11.09
CA ARG A 255 -3.64 -17.30 10.72
C ARG A 255 -4.40 -17.97 11.86
N ILE A 256 -5.41 -18.75 11.52
CA ILE A 256 -6.16 -19.59 12.44
C ILE A 256 -5.45 -20.95 12.47
N LEU A 257 -5.05 -21.40 13.67
CA LEU A 257 -4.33 -22.65 13.88
C LEU A 257 -5.25 -23.81 14.30
N LYS A 258 -6.46 -23.50 14.76
CA LYS A 258 -7.45 -24.49 15.21
C LYS A 258 -8.19 -25.07 14.02
N GLU A 259 -7.94 -26.34 13.70
CA GLU A 259 -8.49 -27.03 12.52
C GLU A 259 -10.01 -27.03 12.39
N SER A 260 -10.74 -26.93 13.51
CA SER A 260 -12.22 -26.89 13.52
C SER A 260 -12.81 -25.50 13.33
N LEU A 261 -11.96 -24.48 13.07
CA LEU A 261 -12.37 -23.09 13.03
C LEU A 261 -11.98 -22.47 11.68
N THR A 262 -12.96 -21.90 10.98
CA THR A 262 -12.74 -21.21 9.71
C THR A 262 -12.65 -19.69 9.88
N SER A 263 -12.08 -19.02 8.89
CA SER A 263 -12.07 -17.55 8.82
C SER A 263 -13.49 -16.96 8.77
N PHE A 264 -14.42 -17.70 8.14
CA PHE A 264 -15.83 -17.31 8.05
C PHE A 264 -16.55 -17.40 9.41
N ASP A 265 -16.23 -18.39 10.25
CA ASP A 265 -16.82 -18.50 11.60
C ASP A 265 -16.47 -17.28 12.47
N ILE A 266 -15.21 -16.83 12.40
CA ILE A 266 -14.77 -15.64 13.13
C ILE A 266 -15.40 -14.37 12.53
N PHE A 267 -15.49 -14.30 11.20
CA PHE A 267 -16.16 -13.19 10.52
C PHE A 267 -17.63 -13.09 10.96
N GLU A 268 -18.39 -14.20 10.97
CA GLU A 268 -19.77 -14.20 11.46
C GLU A 268 -19.90 -13.78 12.93
N ALA A 269 -19.00 -14.28 13.78
CA ALA A 269 -18.99 -13.89 15.18
C ALA A 269 -18.73 -12.39 15.36
N ALA A 270 -17.77 -11.83 14.59
CA ALA A 270 -17.47 -10.40 14.62
C ALA A 270 -18.68 -9.55 14.14
N ILE A 271 -19.37 -9.99 13.08
CA ILE A 271 -20.59 -9.31 12.59
C ILE A 271 -21.70 -9.28 13.66
N LYS A 272 -21.89 -10.38 14.40
CA LYS A 272 -22.88 -10.42 15.51
C LYS A 272 -22.56 -9.40 16.61
N GLU A 273 -21.28 -9.12 16.82
CA GLU A 273 -20.78 -8.08 17.73
C GLU A 273 -20.64 -6.69 17.06
N ARG A 274 -21.18 -6.50 15.84
CA ARG A 274 -21.14 -5.26 15.05
C ARG A 274 -19.72 -4.82 14.65
N MET A 275 -18.79 -5.75 14.58
CA MET A 275 -17.44 -5.53 14.08
C MET A 275 -17.30 -6.13 12.69
N MET A 276 -16.65 -5.41 11.77
CA MET A 276 -16.35 -5.90 10.44
C MET A 276 -14.87 -6.18 10.33
N ILE A 277 -14.51 -7.45 10.21
CA ILE A 277 -13.17 -7.92 9.88
C ILE A 277 -13.12 -8.45 8.45
N ARG A 278 -11.95 -8.74 7.94
CA ARG A 278 -11.79 -9.34 6.62
C ARG A 278 -11.56 -10.85 6.75
N ASP A 279 -12.47 -11.63 6.20
CA ASP A 279 -12.21 -13.01 5.78
C ASP A 279 -11.26 -12.99 4.57
N CYS A 280 -10.11 -13.64 4.70
CA CYS A 280 -9.05 -13.63 3.69
C CYS A 280 -9.12 -14.81 2.70
N SER A 281 -10.16 -15.62 2.71
CA SER A 281 -10.35 -16.78 1.82
C SER A 281 -10.29 -16.44 0.32
N SER A 282 -10.53 -15.16 -0.03
CA SER A 282 -10.43 -14.67 -1.40
C SER A 282 -9.01 -14.45 -1.92
N PHE A 283 -7.99 -14.47 -1.04
CA PHE A 283 -6.59 -14.38 -1.43
C PHE A 283 -6.07 -15.77 -1.77
N LYS A 284 -6.02 -16.10 -3.07
CA LYS A 284 -5.69 -17.43 -3.58
C LYS A 284 -4.33 -17.96 -3.13
N SER A 285 -3.37 -17.05 -2.87
CA SER A 285 -2.01 -17.39 -2.45
C SER A 285 -1.84 -17.55 -0.94
N LEU A 286 -2.90 -17.39 -0.13
CA LEU A 286 -2.91 -17.73 1.29
C LEU A 286 -3.42 -19.17 1.46
N ASP A 287 -2.49 -20.10 1.75
CA ASP A 287 -2.85 -21.48 2.05
C ASP A 287 -3.22 -21.62 3.52
N GLY A 288 -4.51 -21.84 3.79
CA GLY A 288 -5.08 -21.97 5.14
C GLY A 288 -6.13 -20.92 5.45
N GLU A 289 -6.52 -20.87 6.73
CA GLU A 289 -7.55 -19.98 7.24
C GLU A 289 -6.94 -18.70 7.81
N TYR A 290 -7.29 -17.55 7.23
CA TYR A 290 -6.73 -16.25 7.63
C TYR A 290 -7.82 -15.21 7.78
N ILE A 291 -7.66 -14.35 8.78
CA ILE A 291 -8.42 -13.12 8.96
C ILE A 291 -7.48 -11.91 8.95
N ARG A 292 -8.00 -10.75 8.55
CA ARG A 292 -7.31 -9.47 8.66
C ARG A 292 -8.26 -8.43 9.25
N PHE A 293 -7.79 -7.65 10.20
CA PHE A 293 -8.56 -6.55 10.78
C PHE A 293 -7.69 -5.31 10.94
N CYS A 294 -8.33 -4.14 10.88
CA CYS A 294 -7.66 -2.86 11.08
C CYS A 294 -7.50 -2.55 12.57
N ILE A 295 -6.45 -1.80 12.87
CA ILE A 295 -6.28 -1.17 14.19
C ILE A 295 -7.25 0.00 14.29
N MET A 296 -8.05 -0.02 15.34
CA MET A 296 -9.07 0.97 15.67
C MET A 296 -8.68 1.73 16.95
N ASN A 297 -9.64 2.37 17.60
CA ASN A 297 -9.46 2.92 18.94
C ASN A 297 -9.26 1.81 19.99
N PRO A 298 -8.71 2.11 21.19
CA PRO A 298 -8.40 1.09 22.20
C PRO A 298 -9.61 0.28 22.70
N GLU A 299 -10.80 0.88 22.69
CA GLU A 299 -12.04 0.24 23.15
C GLU A 299 -12.48 -0.84 22.15
N ASP A 300 -12.60 -0.49 20.87
CA ASP A 300 -12.95 -1.42 19.80
C ASP A 300 -11.92 -2.54 19.66
N ASN A 301 -10.62 -2.20 19.75
CA ASN A 301 -9.55 -3.19 19.72
C ASN A 301 -9.64 -4.19 20.88
N THR A 302 -9.97 -3.71 22.08
CA THR A 302 -10.17 -4.56 23.26
C THR A 302 -11.40 -5.45 23.11
N HIS A 303 -12.46 -4.95 22.49
CA HIS A 303 -13.65 -5.73 22.19
C HIS A 303 -13.33 -6.87 21.23
N LEU A 304 -12.58 -6.59 20.16
CA LEU A 304 -12.14 -7.62 19.21
C LEU A 304 -11.25 -8.69 19.89
N LEU A 305 -10.29 -8.28 20.73
CA LEU A 305 -9.46 -9.25 21.48
C LEU A 305 -10.31 -10.18 22.35
N LYS A 306 -11.29 -9.64 23.09
CA LYS A 306 -12.21 -10.44 23.91
C LYS A 306 -13.06 -11.41 23.09
N LEU A 307 -13.42 -11.04 21.85
CA LEU A 307 -14.09 -11.96 20.94
C LEU A 307 -13.15 -13.10 20.53
N LEU A 308 -11.91 -12.80 20.14
CA LEU A 308 -10.93 -13.80 19.73
C LEU A 308 -10.56 -14.77 20.87
N GLU A 309 -10.52 -14.32 22.12
CA GLU A 309 -10.27 -15.15 23.32
C GLU A 309 -11.31 -16.26 23.53
N GLN A 310 -12.47 -16.20 22.88
CA GLN A 310 -13.54 -17.20 23.02
C GLN A 310 -13.30 -18.44 22.16
N PHE A 311 -12.40 -18.40 21.23
CA PHE A 311 -12.08 -19.48 20.29
C PHE A 311 -10.88 -20.30 20.75
#